data_a96381bb085186feefec50da2b86384d
#
_entry.id   a96381bb085186feefec50da2b86384d
#
_cell.length_a   1.000
_cell.length_b   1.000
_cell.length_c   1.000
_cell.angle_alpha   90.00
_cell.angle_beta   90.00
_cell.angle_gamma   90.00
#
_symmetry.space_group_name_H-M   'P 1'
#
loop_
_entity.id
_entity.type
_entity.pdbx_description
1 polymer ?
#
loop_
_entity_poly.entity_id
_entity_poly.type
_entity_poly.pdbx_seq_one_letter_code
_entity_poly.pdbx_strand_id
1 'polypeptide(L)'
;ASLLTTAPAIEVAGTASSGEVEPVVVSLADGLWIGVGSDHTDRELETVGVTLSKQLCAKPVAPQLWRYAEVEDHWDRLVLRSHAIQGGKRRLYQEGPVAALRPPRELMSRYRPGTDILPPGSVMFCGTLAVMGGIAAAERFEIELEDPVLQRRLRHGYDIAPLPIEG
;
A
#
# COMPACT_ATOMS: atom_id res chain seq x y z
N ALA A 1 -1.08 -10.55 10.33
CA ALA A 1 -0.16 -9.66 11.06
C ALA A 1 1.30 -9.95 10.70
N SER A 2 1.68 -11.20 10.40
CA SER A 2 3.06 -11.56 10.04
C SER A 2 3.54 -11.00 8.69
N LEU A 3 2.64 -10.56 7.83
CA LEU A 3 2.98 -10.00 6.52
C LEU A 3 3.29 -8.49 6.56
N LEU A 4 2.79 -7.76 7.55
CA LEU A 4 3.10 -6.34 7.70
C LEU A 4 4.56 -6.15 8.10
N THR A 5 5.24 -5.23 7.42
CA THR A 5 6.65 -4.94 7.70
C THR A 5 6.99 -3.47 7.42
N THR A 6 7.89 -2.91 8.22
CA THR A 6 8.55 -1.63 7.97
C THR A 6 9.99 -1.83 7.50
N ALA A 7 10.38 -3.07 7.19
CA ALA A 7 11.73 -3.40 6.75
C ALA A 7 12.06 -2.71 5.42
N PRO A 8 13.33 -2.39 5.18
CA PRO A 8 13.80 -1.80 3.93
C PRO A 8 13.96 -2.80 2.79
N ALA A 9 13.63 -4.07 3.01
CA ALA A 9 13.67 -5.13 2.00
C ALA A 9 12.60 -6.19 2.28
N ILE A 10 12.13 -6.84 1.22
CA ILE A 10 11.25 -8.02 1.26
C ILE A 10 11.80 -9.13 0.37
N GLU A 11 11.46 -10.37 0.71
CA GLU A 11 11.68 -11.53 -0.14
C GLU A 11 10.39 -11.90 -0.85
N VAL A 12 10.50 -12.33 -2.12
CA VAL A 12 9.37 -12.76 -2.96
C VAL A 12 9.73 -14.06 -3.69
N ALA A 13 8.74 -14.88 -3.99
CA ALA A 13 8.93 -16.07 -4.80
C ALA A 13 9.09 -15.67 -6.28
N GLY A 14 10.22 -16.03 -6.91
CA GLY A 14 10.48 -15.69 -8.31
C GLY A 14 10.53 -14.18 -8.57
N THR A 15 10.33 -13.80 -9.83
CA THR A 15 10.47 -12.41 -10.30
C THR A 15 9.15 -11.76 -10.75
N ALA A 16 8.03 -12.46 -10.58
CA ALA A 16 6.74 -12.04 -11.14
C ALA A 16 5.89 -11.21 -10.16
N SER A 17 6.52 -10.44 -9.29
CA SER A 17 5.78 -9.62 -8.31
C SER A 17 5.92 -8.11 -8.56
N SER A 18 4.96 -7.34 -8.08
CA SER A 18 5.01 -5.88 -8.12
C SER A 18 4.28 -5.23 -6.95
N GLY A 19 4.66 -4.00 -6.61
CA GLY A 19 4.00 -3.21 -5.59
C GLY A 19 2.68 -2.58 -6.07
N GLU A 20 1.82 -2.29 -5.11
CA GLU A 20 0.59 -1.50 -5.26
C GLU A 20 0.54 -0.48 -4.13
N VAL A 21 0.76 0.80 -4.44
CA VAL A 21 0.68 1.83 -3.40
C VAL A 21 -0.75 2.06 -2.95
N GLU A 22 -0.97 2.05 -1.63
CA GLU A 22 -2.29 2.21 -1.03
C GLU A 22 -2.25 3.13 0.20
N PRO A 23 -3.30 3.92 0.45
CA PRO A 23 -3.52 4.46 1.78
C PRO A 23 -3.85 3.30 2.72
N VAL A 24 -3.36 3.38 3.94
CA VAL A 24 -3.54 2.32 4.93
C VAL A 24 -4.17 2.91 6.19
N VAL A 25 -5.34 2.40 6.59
CA VAL A 25 -5.95 2.72 7.87
C VAL A 25 -5.40 1.79 8.94
N VAL A 26 -4.90 2.36 10.02
CA VAL A 26 -4.44 1.63 11.19
C VAL A 26 -5.32 2.01 12.38
N SER A 27 -6.00 1.04 12.97
CA SER A 27 -6.79 1.24 14.17
C SER A 27 -5.98 0.89 15.41
N LEU A 28 -5.69 1.89 16.22
CA LEU A 28 -5.00 1.75 17.50
C LEU A 28 -5.98 2.03 18.66
N ALA A 29 -5.54 1.79 19.89
CA ALA A 29 -6.36 2.02 21.07
C ALA A 29 -6.78 3.49 21.24
N ASP A 30 -6.00 4.43 20.69
CA ASP A 30 -6.21 5.87 20.77
C ASP A 30 -6.85 6.47 19.51
N GLY A 31 -7.35 5.64 18.58
CA GLY A 31 -8.10 6.05 17.41
C GLY A 31 -7.57 5.55 16.07
N LEU A 32 -8.05 6.17 14.99
CA LEU A 32 -7.67 5.85 13.63
C LEU A 32 -6.47 6.68 13.17
N TRP A 33 -5.57 6.00 12.49
CA TRP A 33 -4.37 6.56 11.90
C TRP A 33 -4.30 6.24 10.41
N ILE A 34 -3.62 7.07 9.65
CA ILE A 34 -3.38 6.89 8.23
C ILE A 34 -1.89 6.72 7.96
N GLY A 35 -1.59 5.70 7.19
CA GLY A 35 -0.28 5.41 6.65
C GLY A 35 -0.27 5.28 5.13
N VAL A 36 0.87 4.97 4.58
CA VAL A 36 1.04 4.51 3.20
C VAL A 36 1.70 3.14 3.23
N GLY A 37 1.18 2.23 2.41
CA GLY A 37 1.70 0.87 2.29
C GLY A 37 1.74 0.40 0.84
N SER A 38 2.30 -0.78 0.65
CA SER A 38 2.25 -1.50 -0.61
C SER A 38 1.59 -2.86 -0.40
N ASP A 39 0.47 -3.09 -1.07
CA ASP A 39 -0.13 -4.42 -1.21
C ASP A 39 0.66 -5.20 -2.28
N HIS A 40 1.90 -5.55 -1.94
CA HIS A 40 2.79 -6.26 -2.86
C HIS A 40 2.17 -7.58 -3.27
N THR A 41 2.14 -7.88 -4.57
CA THR A 41 1.33 -8.94 -5.16
C THR A 41 2.16 -9.76 -6.15
N ASP A 42 2.04 -11.08 -6.07
CA ASP A 42 2.55 -12.00 -7.08
C ASP A 42 1.60 -12.03 -8.28
N ARG A 43 2.09 -11.62 -9.44
CA ARG A 43 1.26 -11.43 -10.64
C ARG A 43 0.94 -12.71 -11.38
N GLU A 44 1.75 -13.72 -11.28
CA GLU A 44 1.45 -15.05 -11.84
C GLU A 44 0.34 -15.72 -11.03
N LEU A 45 0.45 -15.72 -9.73
CA LEU A 45 -0.55 -16.29 -8.84
C LEU A 45 -1.86 -15.49 -8.82
N GLU A 46 -1.83 -14.19 -9.15
CA GLU A 46 -3.05 -13.39 -9.27
C GLU A 46 -3.99 -13.95 -10.35
N THR A 47 -3.46 -14.56 -11.40
CA THR A 47 -4.25 -15.24 -12.44
C THR A 47 -5.00 -16.48 -11.92
N VAL A 48 -4.50 -17.08 -10.83
CA VAL A 48 -5.10 -18.26 -10.18
C VAL A 48 -6.06 -17.84 -9.06
N GLY A 49 -5.67 -16.84 -8.27
CA GLY A 49 -6.50 -16.35 -7.18
C GLY A 49 -5.91 -15.14 -6.47
N VAL A 50 -6.69 -14.06 -6.44
CA VAL A 50 -6.29 -12.78 -5.84
C VAL A 50 -5.88 -12.93 -4.36
N THR A 51 -6.64 -13.71 -3.58
CA THR A 51 -6.32 -13.90 -2.16
C THR A 51 -4.97 -14.54 -1.96
N LEU A 52 -4.66 -15.57 -2.72
CA LEU A 52 -3.40 -16.31 -2.63
C LEU A 52 -2.22 -15.41 -3.03
N SER A 53 -2.32 -14.71 -4.15
CA SER A 53 -1.27 -13.84 -4.67
C SER A 53 -0.89 -12.71 -3.70
N LYS A 54 -1.89 -12.18 -2.98
CA LYS A 54 -1.68 -11.14 -1.97
C LYS A 54 -1.13 -11.69 -0.65
N GLN A 55 -1.55 -12.89 -0.23
CA GLN A 55 -1.13 -13.50 1.03
C GLN A 55 0.31 -14.07 1.01
N LEU A 56 0.88 -14.31 -0.16
CA LEU A 56 2.25 -14.81 -0.30
C LEU A 56 3.31 -13.71 -0.19
N CYS A 57 2.94 -12.45 -0.40
CA CYS A 57 3.88 -11.34 -0.38
C CYS A 57 3.78 -10.55 0.93
N ALA A 58 4.92 -10.10 1.43
CA ALA A 58 4.97 -9.14 2.52
C ALA A 58 4.24 -7.83 2.15
N LYS A 59 3.76 -7.10 3.17
CA LYS A 59 3.03 -5.84 3.04
C LYS A 59 3.85 -4.71 3.66
N PRO A 60 4.77 -4.10 2.89
CA PRO A 60 5.55 -2.97 3.37
C PRO A 60 4.66 -1.77 3.69
N VAL A 61 4.91 -1.13 4.84
CA VAL A 61 4.20 0.07 5.28
C VAL A 61 5.21 1.10 5.80
N ALA A 62 4.92 2.36 5.63
CA ALA A 62 5.73 3.42 6.22
C ALA A 62 5.70 3.32 7.76
N PRO A 63 6.84 3.57 8.44
CA PRO A 63 6.88 3.52 9.90
C PRO A 63 6.19 4.71 10.58
N GLN A 64 5.84 5.74 9.82
CA GLN A 64 5.19 6.94 10.29
C GLN A 64 3.73 6.97 9.89
N LEU A 65 2.89 7.51 10.76
CA LEU A 65 1.44 7.63 10.57
C LEU A 65 0.99 9.05 10.90
N TRP A 66 -0.14 9.47 10.31
CA TRP A 66 -0.87 10.68 10.69
C TRP A 66 -2.17 10.30 11.41
N ARG A 67 -2.69 11.17 12.25
CA ARG A 67 -4.06 11.01 12.77
C ARG A 67 -5.05 11.11 11.62
N TYR A 68 -6.01 10.17 11.53
CA TYR A 68 -7.03 10.23 10.48
C TYR A 68 -7.86 11.51 10.56
N ALA A 69 -8.20 11.96 11.78
CA ALA A 69 -8.93 13.19 12.01
C ALA A 69 -8.23 14.47 11.48
N GLU A 70 -6.91 14.45 11.28
CA GLU A 70 -6.19 15.59 10.71
C GLU A 70 -6.36 15.72 9.20
N VAL A 71 -6.71 14.64 8.51
CA VAL A 71 -6.81 14.59 7.05
C VAL A 71 -8.22 14.30 6.55
N GLU A 72 -9.15 13.91 7.42
CA GLU A 72 -10.50 13.48 7.05
C GLU A 72 -11.24 14.56 6.26
N ASP A 73 -11.18 15.83 6.69
CA ASP A 73 -11.88 16.96 6.05
C ASP A 73 -11.34 17.32 4.66
N HIS A 74 -10.12 16.89 4.34
CA HIS A 74 -9.50 17.12 3.03
C HIS A 74 -8.92 15.83 2.42
N TRP A 75 -9.50 14.69 2.80
CA TRP A 75 -9.08 13.35 2.31
C TRP A 75 -8.92 13.31 0.80
N ASP A 76 -9.88 13.85 0.06
CA ASP A 76 -9.90 13.83 -1.41
C ASP A 76 -8.74 14.61 -2.06
N ARG A 77 -8.03 15.43 -1.30
CA ARG A 77 -6.88 16.21 -1.77
C ARG A 77 -5.54 15.49 -1.59
N LEU A 78 -5.52 14.40 -0.83
CA LEU A 78 -4.31 13.59 -0.67
C LEU A 78 -3.90 12.97 -2.01
N VAL A 79 -2.60 12.80 -2.22
CA VAL A 79 -2.05 12.26 -3.46
C VAL A 79 -1.17 11.05 -3.15
N LEU A 80 -1.45 9.94 -3.83
CA LEU A 80 -0.61 8.74 -3.82
C LEU A 80 0.36 8.77 -4.97
N ARG A 81 1.61 8.34 -4.71
CA ARG A 81 2.62 8.07 -5.73
C ARG A 81 3.39 6.80 -5.43
N SER A 82 3.79 6.12 -6.48
CA SER A 82 4.79 5.07 -6.37
C SER A 82 5.80 5.14 -7.52
N HIS A 83 7.00 4.64 -7.26
CA HIS A 83 8.06 4.53 -8.25
C HIS A 83 8.63 3.13 -8.22
N ALA A 84 8.84 2.56 -9.40
CA ALA A 84 9.57 1.32 -9.60
C ALA A 84 10.99 1.63 -10.07
N ILE A 85 11.98 0.99 -9.48
CA ILE A 85 13.38 1.09 -9.83
C ILE A 85 13.86 -0.25 -10.37
N GLN A 86 14.40 -0.23 -11.59
CA GLN A 86 14.95 -1.40 -12.28
C GLN A 86 16.20 -1.00 -13.05
N GLY A 87 17.31 -1.73 -12.87
CA GLY A 87 18.59 -1.41 -13.52
C GLY A 87 19.05 0.02 -13.28
N GLY A 88 18.86 0.55 -12.07
CA GLY A 88 19.19 1.91 -11.68
C GLY A 88 18.26 3.01 -12.25
N LYS A 89 17.26 2.64 -13.05
CA LYS A 89 16.29 3.60 -13.61
C LYS A 89 15.06 3.69 -12.74
N ARG A 90 14.77 4.88 -12.23
CA ARG A 90 13.57 5.21 -11.45
C ARG A 90 12.45 5.66 -12.39
N ARG A 91 11.31 4.98 -12.33
CA ARG A 91 10.12 5.26 -13.14
C ARG A 91 8.93 5.57 -12.24
N LEU A 92 8.18 6.62 -12.56
CA LEU A 92 6.86 6.83 -11.95
C LEU A 92 5.96 5.67 -12.35
N TYR A 93 5.39 4.99 -11.35
CA TYR A 93 4.63 3.76 -11.55
C TYR A 93 3.13 3.95 -11.33
N GLN A 94 2.77 4.70 -10.30
CA GLN A 94 1.38 5.10 -10.03
C GLN A 94 1.38 6.55 -9.52
N GLU A 95 0.39 7.34 -9.90
CA GLU A 95 0.14 8.67 -9.36
C GLU A 95 -1.33 9.04 -9.51
N GLY A 96 -1.91 9.63 -8.48
CA GLY A 96 -3.24 10.19 -8.53
C GLY A 96 -3.80 10.57 -7.16
N PRO A 97 -4.93 11.27 -7.15
CA PRO A 97 -5.61 11.65 -5.92
C PRO A 97 -6.27 10.42 -5.29
N VAL A 98 -6.28 10.37 -3.95
CA VAL A 98 -7.01 9.30 -3.23
C VAL A 98 -8.53 9.38 -3.45
N ALA A 99 -9.04 10.50 -3.93
CA ALA A 99 -10.42 10.67 -4.38
C ALA A 99 -10.86 9.67 -5.47
N ALA A 100 -9.90 9.09 -6.21
CA ALA A 100 -10.17 8.01 -7.16
C ALA A 100 -10.49 6.67 -6.48
N LEU A 101 -10.27 6.55 -5.18
CA LEU A 101 -10.49 5.36 -4.37
C LEU A 101 -11.70 5.55 -3.47
N ARG A 102 -12.21 4.45 -2.89
CA ARG A 102 -13.28 4.55 -1.90
C ARG A 102 -12.77 5.17 -0.60
N PRO A 103 -13.57 6.06 0.02
CA PRO A 103 -13.19 6.65 1.30
C PRO A 103 -13.05 5.59 2.40
N PRO A 104 -12.14 5.77 3.38
CA PRO A 104 -11.95 4.80 4.47
C PRO A 104 -13.22 4.46 5.25
N ARG A 105 -14.08 5.45 5.54
CA ARG A 105 -15.35 5.22 6.25
C ARG A 105 -16.27 4.26 5.50
N GLU A 106 -16.37 4.41 4.16
CA GLU A 106 -17.15 3.51 3.33
C GLU A 106 -16.57 2.08 3.35
N LEU A 107 -15.24 1.95 3.26
CA LEU A 107 -14.59 0.64 3.31
C LEU A 107 -14.81 -0.06 4.66
N MET A 108 -14.68 0.68 5.76
CA MET A 108 -14.92 0.15 7.11
C MET A 108 -16.38 -0.30 7.29
N SER A 109 -17.35 0.47 6.82
CA SER A 109 -18.77 0.11 6.88
C SER A 109 -19.12 -1.10 6.01
N ARG A 110 -18.43 -1.30 4.86
CA ARG A 110 -18.57 -2.50 4.03
C ARG A 110 -17.96 -3.73 4.69
N TYR A 111 -16.82 -3.58 5.36
CA TYR A 111 -16.16 -4.66 6.08
C TYR A 111 -16.99 -5.14 7.29
N ARG A 112 -17.60 -4.20 8.00
CA ARG A 112 -18.48 -4.50 9.15
C ARG A 112 -19.80 -3.72 9.02
N PRO A 113 -20.82 -4.28 8.34
CA PRO A 113 -22.10 -3.62 8.18
C PRO A 113 -22.70 -3.13 9.53
N GLY A 114 -23.20 -1.90 9.55
CA GLY A 114 -23.74 -1.26 10.74
C GLY A 114 -22.74 -0.50 11.61
N THR A 115 -21.49 -0.43 11.21
CA THR A 115 -20.46 0.39 11.87
C THR A 115 -19.42 0.88 10.86
N ASP A 116 -18.83 2.04 11.12
CA ASP A 116 -17.67 2.59 10.39
C ASP A 116 -16.38 2.51 11.24
N ILE A 117 -16.38 1.60 12.23
CA ILE A 117 -15.27 1.41 13.17
C ILE A 117 -14.47 0.16 12.79
N LEU A 118 -13.18 0.33 12.64
CA LEU A 118 -12.22 -0.76 12.54
C LEU A 118 -11.75 -1.14 13.95
N PRO A 119 -11.81 -2.44 14.36
CA PRO A 119 -11.35 -2.85 15.68
C PRO A 119 -9.90 -2.46 15.96
N PRO A 120 -9.54 -2.05 17.19
CA PRO A 120 -8.13 -1.80 17.55
C PRO A 120 -7.23 -3.00 17.24
N GLY A 121 -6.03 -2.73 16.74
CA GLY A 121 -5.08 -3.74 16.27
C GLY A 121 -5.33 -4.22 14.84
N SER A 122 -6.27 -3.60 14.11
CA SER A 122 -6.53 -3.88 12.69
C SER A 122 -5.81 -2.92 11.78
N VAL A 123 -5.43 -3.42 10.60
CA VAL A 123 -4.88 -2.64 9.49
C VAL A 123 -5.71 -2.93 8.24
N MET A 124 -6.13 -1.89 7.52
CA MET A 124 -6.90 -1.99 6.30
C MET A 124 -6.18 -1.26 5.16
N PHE A 125 -5.85 -1.98 4.11
CA PHE A 125 -5.42 -1.41 2.83
C PHE A 125 -6.65 -0.93 2.07
N CYS A 126 -6.59 0.27 1.49
CA CYS A 126 -7.78 0.98 1.00
C CYS A 126 -7.92 0.99 -0.53
N GLY A 127 -7.16 0.17 -1.22
CA GLY A 127 -7.16 0.09 -2.68
C GLY A 127 -6.08 0.93 -3.33
N THR A 128 -5.78 0.60 -4.58
CA THR A 128 -4.67 1.16 -5.34
C THR A 128 -5.12 1.85 -6.61
N LEU A 129 -4.22 2.62 -7.22
CA LEU A 129 -4.41 3.32 -8.48
C LEU A 129 -3.95 2.45 -9.67
N ALA A 130 -4.41 2.79 -10.86
CA ALA A 130 -3.93 2.15 -12.08
C ALA A 130 -2.42 2.38 -12.29
N VAL A 131 -1.75 1.38 -12.83
CA VAL A 131 -0.31 1.42 -13.15
C VAL A 131 -0.09 2.17 -14.46
N MET A 132 0.92 3.02 -14.50
CA MET A 132 1.34 3.76 -15.69
C MET A 132 2.37 2.95 -16.48
N GLY A 133 2.07 2.67 -17.75
CA GLY A 133 2.97 1.97 -18.66
C GLY A 133 3.07 0.46 -18.44
N GLY A 134 2.09 -0.12 -17.75
CA GLY A 134 1.99 -1.57 -17.53
C GLY A 134 2.72 -2.07 -16.29
N ILE A 135 2.28 -3.22 -15.80
CA ILE A 135 2.88 -3.93 -14.66
C ILE A 135 4.29 -4.38 -15.05
N ALA A 136 5.25 -4.14 -14.18
CA ALA A 136 6.63 -4.57 -14.37
C ALA A 136 7.27 -4.94 -13.03
N ALA A 137 8.15 -5.92 -13.06
CA ALA A 137 9.02 -6.25 -11.95
C ALA A 137 9.96 -5.07 -11.65
N ALA A 138 10.40 -4.99 -10.40
CA ALA A 138 11.31 -3.96 -9.93
C ALA A 138 12.30 -4.55 -8.92
N GLU A 139 13.51 -3.99 -8.84
CA GLU A 139 14.50 -4.30 -7.81
C GLU A 139 14.21 -3.54 -6.50
N ARG A 140 13.54 -2.39 -6.64
CA ARG A 140 13.14 -1.54 -5.52
C ARG A 140 11.82 -0.85 -5.83
N PHE A 141 10.99 -0.67 -4.83
CA PHE A 141 9.73 0.04 -4.92
C PHE A 141 9.65 1.14 -3.86
N GLU A 142 9.21 2.32 -4.28
CA GLU A 142 9.05 3.49 -3.39
C GLU A 142 7.60 3.94 -3.40
N ILE A 143 7.08 4.25 -2.23
CA ILE A 143 5.69 4.67 -2.00
C ILE A 143 5.64 6.00 -1.26
N GLU A 144 4.68 6.82 -1.63
CA GLU A 144 4.45 8.14 -1.03
C GLU A 144 2.96 8.43 -0.90
N LEU A 145 2.57 8.99 0.24
CA LEU A 145 1.30 9.68 0.44
C LEU A 145 1.61 11.15 0.77
N GLU A 146 1.15 12.07 -0.07
CA GLU A 146 1.32 13.49 0.11
C GLU A 146 0.03 14.13 0.61
N ASP A 147 0.15 14.97 1.62
CA ASP A 147 -0.87 15.89 2.08
C ASP A 147 -0.47 17.32 1.64
N PRO A 148 -1.01 17.83 0.53
CA PRO A 148 -0.65 19.15 0.02
C PRO A 148 -1.26 20.29 0.86
N VAL A 149 -2.26 20.00 1.70
CA VAL A 149 -2.91 20.99 2.57
C VAL A 149 -1.99 21.33 3.75
N LEU A 150 -1.48 20.29 4.42
CA LEU A 150 -0.57 20.43 5.56
C LEU A 150 0.91 20.37 5.16
N GLN A 151 1.20 20.31 3.84
CA GLN A 151 2.55 20.31 3.26
C GLN A 151 3.48 19.23 3.86
N ARG A 152 2.96 18.01 4.00
CA ARG A 152 3.68 16.88 4.58
C ARG A 152 3.58 15.62 3.73
N ARG A 153 4.46 14.65 3.97
CA ARG A 153 4.51 13.40 3.21
C ARG A 153 4.87 12.23 4.11
N LEU A 154 4.22 11.09 3.88
CA LEU A 154 4.67 9.79 4.34
C LEU A 154 5.39 9.10 3.19
N ARG A 155 6.53 8.48 3.49
CA ARG A 155 7.36 7.78 2.50
C ARG A 155 7.90 6.49 3.06
N HIS A 156 8.00 5.51 2.20
CA HIS A 156 8.76 4.30 2.45
C HIS A 156 9.34 3.78 1.14
N GLY A 157 10.44 3.04 1.22
CA GLY A 157 11.03 2.37 0.09
C GLY A 157 11.62 1.04 0.53
N TYR A 158 11.45 0.01 -0.28
CA TYR A 158 11.94 -1.33 0.02
C TYR A 158 12.54 -1.99 -1.21
N ASP A 159 13.60 -2.74 -0.99
CA ASP A 159 14.23 -3.57 -1.99
C ASP A 159 13.47 -4.90 -2.12
N ILE A 160 13.46 -5.47 -3.32
CA ILE A 160 12.75 -6.69 -3.64
C ILE A 160 13.78 -7.76 -3.99
N ALA A 161 13.91 -8.77 -3.15
CA ALA A 161 14.84 -9.87 -3.31
C ALA A 161 14.09 -11.13 -3.82
N PRO A 162 14.24 -11.50 -5.10
CA PRO A 162 13.61 -12.70 -5.61
C PRO A 162 14.33 -13.94 -5.10
N LEU A 163 13.57 -14.89 -4.54
CA LEU A 163 14.03 -16.21 -4.18
C LEU A 163 13.80 -17.18 -5.36
N PRO A 164 14.70 -18.13 -5.60
CA PRO A 164 14.48 -19.15 -6.63
C PRO A 164 13.25 -20.00 -6.30
N ILE A 165 12.50 -20.36 -7.34
CA ILE A 165 11.40 -21.32 -7.22
C ILE A 165 12.01 -22.70 -7.49
N GLU A 166 12.25 -23.43 -6.41
CA GLU A 166 12.80 -24.78 -6.46
C GLU A 166 11.83 -25.75 -5.79
N GLY A 167 11.50 -26.86 -6.47
CA GLY A 167 10.62 -27.90 -5.95
C GLY A 167 10.53 -29.09 -6.88
#